data_66c5427c1725187def9457fa6dff921b
#
_entry.id   66c5427c1725187def9457fa6dff921b
#
_cell.length_a   1.000
_cell.length_b   1.000
_cell.length_c   1.000
_cell.angle_alpha   90.00
_cell.angle_beta   90.00
_cell.angle_gamma   90.00
#
_symmetry.space_group_name_H-M   'P 1'
#
loop_
_entity.id
_entity.type
_entity.pdbx_description
1 polymer ?
#
loop_
_entity_poly.entity_id
_entity_poly.type
_entity_poly.pdbx_seq_one_letter_code
_entity_poly.pdbx_strand_id
1 'polypeptide(L)'
;MKRTKRKSSGHGKGTAARARTRNDAAGVKRARPKQVMPAAQPPGKREAILTAALEEFSSRGFAAARLDDVAKRAGVAKGTIYLYFSDKEALFQELVRAELSPVVSMLESAPIAEMPLRMVAERLVMVFAREVFGTHRKDVIRLILTEGARFPAIAEFYYREVVSRVMKVLSGLAQRAFERGELPNDALVRFPQLLGAPGIVAIIWSGLFDRWAKIDVEDFMRAYLDLVFRRES
;
A
#
# COMPACT_ATOMS: atom_id res chain seq x y z
N MET A 1 -42.44 -56.50 -2.96
CA MET A 1 -43.71 -57.04 -2.44
C MET A 1 -44.61 -55.86 -2.05
N LYS A 2 -45.72 -55.79 -2.74
CA LYS A 2 -47.08 -55.39 -2.38
C LYS A 2 -47.24 -53.94 -1.85
N ARG A 3 -47.79 -52.99 -2.65
CA ARG A 3 -49.26 -52.81 -2.92
C ARG A 3 -49.95 -52.26 -1.66
N THR A 4 -50.79 -51.28 -1.65
CA THR A 4 -51.81 -50.77 -2.55
C THR A 4 -52.53 -49.58 -1.90
N LYS A 5 -52.88 -48.54 -2.66
CA LYS A 5 -54.27 -48.10 -2.99
C LYS A 5 -55.10 -47.54 -1.79
N ARG A 6 -55.85 -46.55 -1.91
CA ARG A 6 -56.73 -45.84 -2.86
C ARG A 6 -57.74 -44.98 -2.08
N LYS A 7 -58.10 -43.85 -2.69
CA LYS A 7 -59.48 -43.32 -2.89
C LYS A 7 -60.18 -42.75 -1.62
N SER A 8 -60.97 -41.74 -1.64
CA SER A 8 -61.73 -41.03 -2.69
C SER A 8 -62.48 -39.87 -2.03
N SER A 9 -62.58 -38.78 -2.75
CA SER A 9 -63.83 -38.08 -3.16
C SER A 9 -64.84 -37.64 -2.13
N GLY A 10 -65.24 -36.39 -2.25
CA GLY A 10 -66.50 -35.88 -1.71
C GLY A 10 -66.73 -34.41 -2.05
N HIS A 11 -67.59 -34.21 -3.01
CA HIS A 11 -68.22 -32.96 -3.46
C HIS A 11 -68.99 -32.23 -2.37
N GLY A 12 -69.01 -30.89 -2.46
CA GLY A 12 -69.99 -30.09 -1.75
C GLY A 12 -69.96 -28.65 -2.23
N LYS A 13 -70.92 -28.35 -3.13
CA LYS A 13 -71.23 -26.99 -3.62
C LYS A 13 -71.92 -26.20 -2.50
N GLY A 14 -71.70 -24.90 -2.46
CA GLY A 14 -72.52 -23.97 -1.69
C GLY A 14 -72.16 -22.51 -2.01
N THR A 15 -73.06 -21.93 -2.72
CA THR A 15 -73.13 -20.53 -3.20
C THR A 15 -73.40 -19.53 -2.07
N ALA A 16 -72.89 -18.33 -2.22
CA ALA A 16 -73.54 -17.03 -2.16
C ALA A 16 -72.86 -15.97 -1.26
N ALA A 17 -72.43 -14.90 -1.93
CA ALA A 17 -72.79 -13.50 -1.79
C ALA A 17 -72.20 -12.63 -0.66
N ARG A 18 -71.51 -11.61 -1.20
CA ARG A 18 -71.48 -10.21 -0.75
C ARG A 18 -70.98 -9.81 0.62
N ALA A 19 -69.85 -9.16 0.67
CA ALA A 19 -69.81 -7.75 1.10
C ALA A 19 -68.42 -7.14 0.81
N ARG A 20 -68.43 -5.96 0.18
CA ARG A 20 -67.29 -5.07 -0.06
C ARG A 20 -66.87 -4.47 1.29
N THR A 21 -65.61 -4.51 1.59
CA THR A 21 -64.94 -3.45 2.38
C THR A 21 -63.55 -3.27 1.82
N ARG A 22 -63.34 -2.04 1.29
CA ARG A 22 -62.05 -1.48 0.96
C ARG A 22 -61.21 -1.42 2.25
N ASN A 23 -59.99 -1.87 2.20
CA ASN A 23 -58.99 -1.40 3.11
C ASN A 23 -57.68 -1.24 2.33
N ASP A 24 -57.34 0.03 2.13
CA ASP A 24 -56.08 0.47 1.58
C ASP A 24 -54.95 0.10 2.54
N ALA A 25 -54.17 -0.91 2.21
CA ALA A 25 -52.90 -1.16 2.84
C ALA A 25 -51.80 -0.56 1.98
N ALA A 26 -51.44 0.68 2.30
CA ALA A 26 -50.30 1.40 1.73
C ALA A 26 -49.02 0.54 1.92
N GLY A 27 -48.45 0.14 0.79
CA GLY A 27 -47.17 -0.52 0.72
C GLY A 27 -46.05 0.41 1.27
N VAL A 28 -45.60 0.14 2.45
CA VAL A 28 -44.40 0.78 2.98
C VAL A 28 -43.22 0.30 2.15
N LYS A 29 -42.82 1.06 1.14
CA LYS A 29 -41.55 0.92 0.45
C LYS A 29 -40.46 1.17 1.47
N ARG A 30 -39.79 0.12 1.95
CA ARG A 30 -38.53 0.25 2.66
C ARG A 30 -37.54 0.99 1.74
N ALA A 31 -37.28 2.24 2.06
CA ALA A 31 -36.26 3.04 1.43
C ALA A 31 -34.91 2.34 1.66
N ARG A 32 -34.20 2.02 0.56
CA ARG A 32 -32.79 1.64 0.60
C ARG A 32 -32.03 2.74 1.34
N PRO A 33 -31.13 2.39 2.26
CA PRO A 33 -30.26 3.41 2.87
C PRO A 33 -29.50 4.09 1.74
N LYS A 34 -29.68 5.41 1.61
CA LYS A 34 -28.83 6.25 0.75
C LYS A 34 -27.40 6.02 1.21
N GLN A 35 -26.57 5.49 0.33
CA GLN A 35 -25.13 5.60 0.46
C GLN A 35 -24.80 7.09 0.51
N VAL A 36 -24.58 7.59 1.70
CA VAL A 36 -24.05 8.94 1.91
C VAL A 36 -22.60 8.87 1.46
N MET A 37 -22.33 9.36 0.26
CA MET A 37 -20.95 9.65 -0.15
C MET A 37 -20.39 10.63 0.89
N PRO A 38 -19.19 10.36 1.48
CA PRO A 38 -18.61 11.29 2.43
C PRO A 38 -18.41 12.64 1.73
N ALA A 39 -18.98 13.70 2.29
CA ALA A 39 -18.67 15.06 1.90
C ALA A 39 -17.15 15.25 1.95
N ALA A 40 -16.57 15.95 0.96
CA ALA A 40 -15.16 16.30 0.91
C ALA A 40 -14.75 16.90 2.27
N GLN A 41 -13.90 16.15 2.98
CA GLN A 41 -13.53 16.49 4.35
C GLN A 41 -12.39 17.52 4.36
N PRO A 42 -12.29 18.40 5.34
CA PRO A 42 -11.31 19.48 5.32
C PRO A 42 -9.89 18.93 5.18
N PRO A 43 -9.04 19.53 4.30
CA PRO A 43 -7.63 19.21 4.23
C PRO A 43 -6.99 19.40 5.61
N GLY A 44 -6.18 18.48 6.05
CA GLY A 44 -5.48 18.52 7.33
C GLY A 44 -5.84 17.40 8.31
N LYS A 45 -7.11 17.00 8.46
CA LYS A 45 -7.46 15.90 9.39
C LYS A 45 -6.92 14.54 8.92
N ARG A 46 -7.00 14.28 7.63
CA ARG A 46 -6.47 13.03 7.03
C ARG A 46 -4.95 12.95 7.19
N GLU A 47 -4.24 14.04 6.92
CA GLU A 47 -2.79 14.11 7.10
C GLU A 47 -2.40 13.96 8.58
N ALA A 48 -3.10 14.62 9.49
CA ALA A 48 -2.87 14.46 10.93
C ALA A 48 -3.06 13.00 11.38
N ILE A 49 -4.07 12.30 10.84
CA ILE A 49 -4.29 10.87 11.13
C ILE A 49 -3.14 10.01 10.56
N LEU A 50 -2.67 10.27 9.34
CA LEU A 50 -1.57 9.50 8.73
C LEU A 50 -0.25 9.72 9.47
N THR A 51 0.07 10.95 9.88
CA THR A 51 1.24 11.25 10.73
C THR A 51 1.16 10.52 12.06
N ALA A 52 0.02 10.62 12.75
CA ALA A 52 -0.20 9.91 14.01
C ALA A 52 -0.16 8.38 13.86
N ALA A 53 -0.62 7.85 12.72
CA ALA A 53 -0.55 6.44 12.40
C ALA A 53 0.90 5.96 12.25
N LEU A 54 1.73 6.72 11.52
CA LEU A 54 3.15 6.38 11.38
C LEU A 54 3.85 6.35 12.74
N GLU A 55 3.62 7.34 13.59
CA GLU A 55 4.19 7.39 14.94
C GLU A 55 3.72 6.20 15.81
N GLU A 56 2.43 5.88 15.78
CA GLU A 56 1.87 4.77 16.56
C GLU A 56 2.40 3.42 16.08
N PHE A 57 2.42 3.20 14.74
CA PHE A 57 2.97 1.98 14.16
C PHE A 57 4.48 1.84 14.41
N SER A 58 5.24 2.92 14.31
CA SER A 58 6.69 2.91 14.54
C SER A 58 7.05 2.64 16.00
N SER A 59 6.22 3.13 16.94
CA SER A 59 6.49 2.99 18.38
C SER A 59 6.05 1.65 18.97
N ARG A 60 4.94 1.07 18.47
CA ARG A 60 4.33 -0.14 19.03
C ARG A 60 4.32 -1.34 18.09
N GLY A 61 4.75 -1.16 16.85
CA GLY A 61 4.58 -2.13 15.78
C GLY A 61 3.13 -2.19 15.29
N PHE A 62 2.93 -2.78 14.11
CA PHE A 62 1.61 -2.88 13.50
C PHE A 62 0.63 -3.70 14.36
N ALA A 63 1.09 -4.79 14.98
CA ALA A 63 0.23 -5.69 15.76
C ALA A 63 -0.46 -4.99 16.93
N ALA A 64 0.33 -4.27 17.77
CA ALA A 64 -0.14 -3.68 19.01
C ALA A 64 -0.80 -2.31 18.82
N ALA A 65 -0.59 -1.63 17.70
CA ALA A 65 -1.17 -0.33 17.40
C ALA A 65 -2.71 -0.40 17.31
N ARG A 66 -3.38 0.63 17.83
CA ARG A 66 -4.85 0.73 17.89
C ARG A 66 -5.33 2.02 17.25
N LEU A 67 -6.41 1.95 16.47
CA LEU A 67 -7.02 3.14 15.85
C LEU A 67 -7.44 4.20 16.90
N ASP A 68 -7.85 3.75 18.08
CA ASP A 68 -8.21 4.66 19.17
C ASP A 68 -7.02 5.51 19.66
N ASP A 69 -5.83 4.92 19.70
CA ASP A 69 -4.60 5.62 20.10
C ASP A 69 -4.12 6.55 18.98
N VAL A 70 -4.27 6.13 17.72
CA VAL A 70 -4.05 7.01 16.56
C VAL A 70 -4.98 8.22 16.59
N ALA A 71 -6.29 8.02 16.87
CA ALA A 71 -7.25 9.12 16.96
C ALA A 71 -6.88 10.13 18.05
N LYS A 72 -6.50 9.64 19.25
CA LYS A 72 -6.02 10.51 20.35
C LYS A 72 -4.79 11.30 19.94
N ARG A 73 -3.80 10.65 19.32
CA ARG A 73 -2.55 11.28 18.86
C ARG A 73 -2.81 12.33 17.78
N ALA A 74 -3.72 12.04 16.86
CA ALA A 74 -4.13 12.96 15.80
C ALA A 74 -5.02 14.11 16.26
N GLY A 75 -5.45 14.13 17.54
CA GLY A 75 -6.36 15.15 18.08
C GLY A 75 -7.77 15.08 17.47
N VAL A 76 -8.21 13.90 17.03
CA VAL A 76 -9.56 13.71 16.46
C VAL A 76 -10.41 12.79 17.34
N ALA A 77 -11.73 12.93 17.22
CA ALA A 77 -12.65 12.02 17.91
C ALA A 77 -12.51 10.59 17.35
N LYS A 78 -12.70 9.57 18.22
CA LYS A 78 -12.67 8.15 17.82
C LYS A 78 -13.55 7.86 16.60
N GLY A 79 -14.77 8.38 16.56
CA GLY A 79 -15.69 8.20 15.43
C GLY A 79 -15.17 8.84 14.13
N THR A 80 -14.34 9.88 14.24
CA THR A 80 -13.78 10.55 13.06
C THR A 80 -12.82 9.64 12.28
N ILE A 81 -11.98 8.86 12.97
CA ILE A 81 -11.02 7.99 12.26
C ILE A 81 -11.74 6.91 11.43
N TYR A 82 -12.87 6.38 11.93
CA TYR A 82 -13.67 5.38 11.21
C TYR A 82 -14.46 5.94 10.02
N LEU A 83 -14.56 7.29 9.89
CA LEU A 83 -15.09 7.91 8.67
C LEU A 83 -14.08 7.89 7.51
N TYR A 84 -12.78 7.82 7.83
CA TYR A 84 -11.69 7.80 6.85
C TYR A 84 -11.19 6.38 6.55
N PHE A 85 -11.12 5.55 7.59
CA PHE A 85 -10.47 4.24 7.52
C PHE A 85 -11.32 3.19 8.22
N SER A 86 -11.70 2.14 7.50
CA SER A 86 -12.54 1.04 8.02
C SER A 86 -11.86 0.28 9.15
N ASP A 87 -10.55 0.13 9.04
CA ASP A 87 -9.74 -0.66 9.95
C ASP A 87 -8.26 -0.21 9.90
N LYS A 88 -7.44 -0.86 10.70
CA LYS A 88 -6.01 -0.59 10.83
C LYS A 88 -5.23 -0.89 9.55
N GLU A 89 -5.67 -1.87 8.81
CA GLU A 89 -5.04 -2.31 7.57
C GLU A 89 -5.28 -1.29 6.45
N ALA A 90 -6.51 -0.79 6.33
CA ALA A 90 -6.86 0.30 5.41
C ALA A 90 -6.07 1.59 5.72
N LEU A 91 -5.91 1.92 7.01
CA LEU A 91 -5.09 3.06 7.43
C LEU A 91 -3.62 2.87 7.04
N PHE A 92 -3.07 1.67 7.25
CA PHE A 92 -1.69 1.36 6.88
C PHE A 92 -1.47 1.44 5.35
N GLN A 93 -2.37 0.84 4.58
CA GLN A 93 -2.32 0.89 3.13
C GLN A 93 -2.35 2.33 2.60
N GLU A 94 -3.17 3.16 3.21
CA GLU A 94 -3.26 4.56 2.83
C GLU A 94 -2.02 5.37 3.24
N LEU A 95 -1.40 5.05 4.38
CA LEU A 95 -0.11 5.61 4.77
C LEU A 95 0.97 5.26 3.72
N VAL A 96 1.05 4.01 3.30
CA VAL A 96 1.98 3.57 2.25
C VAL A 96 1.73 4.33 0.94
N ARG A 97 0.47 4.45 0.51
CA ARG A 97 0.14 5.20 -0.71
C ARG A 97 0.53 6.67 -0.60
N ALA A 98 0.14 7.33 0.47
CA ALA A 98 0.40 8.75 0.64
C ALA A 98 1.89 9.07 0.64
N GLU A 99 2.70 8.22 1.27
CA GLU A 99 4.12 8.47 1.43
C GLU A 99 4.97 8.00 0.25
N LEU A 100 4.69 6.85 -0.31
CA LEU A 100 5.60 6.22 -1.28
C LEU A 100 5.14 6.37 -2.73
N SER A 101 3.83 6.45 -3.01
CA SER A 101 3.37 6.56 -4.40
C SER A 101 3.84 7.82 -5.12
N PRO A 102 3.99 8.99 -4.49
CA PRO A 102 4.54 10.17 -5.17
C PRO A 102 5.98 9.95 -5.66
N VAL A 103 6.82 9.28 -4.86
CA VAL A 103 8.20 8.98 -5.24
C VAL A 103 8.25 7.95 -6.37
N VAL A 104 7.39 6.94 -6.33
CA VAL A 104 7.28 5.94 -7.42
C VAL A 104 6.81 6.61 -8.70
N SER A 105 5.81 7.47 -8.64
CA SER A 105 5.31 8.19 -9.82
C SER A 105 6.34 9.15 -10.41
N MET A 106 7.15 9.80 -9.56
CA MET A 106 8.28 10.61 -10.00
C MET A 106 9.30 9.75 -10.77
N LEU A 107 9.63 8.56 -10.25
CA LEU A 107 10.55 7.64 -10.93
C LEU A 107 9.98 7.15 -12.27
N GLU A 108 8.70 6.81 -12.34
CA GLU A 108 8.04 6.32 -13.56
C GLU A 108 7.98 7.40 -14.66
N SER A 109 7.79 8.66 -14.28
CA SER A 109 7.66 9.80 -15.20
C SER A 109 9.00 10.44 -15.57
N ALA A 110 10.10 10.03 -14.93
CA ALA A 110 11.39 10.64 -15.16
C ALA A 110 11.90 10.38 -16.60
N PRO A 111 12.40 11.40 -17.33
CA PRO A 111 12.93 11.25 -18.69
C PRO A 111 14.33 10.65 -18.66
N ILE A 112 14.46 9.42 -18.19
CA ILE A 112 15.74 8.74 -17.93
C ILE A 112 16.06 7.63 -18.93
N ALA A 113 15.16 7.34 -19.88
CA ALA A 113 15.28 6.20 -20.78
C ALA A 113 16.53 6.23 -21.66
N GLU A 114 16.89 7.43 -22.15
CA GLU A 114 18.03 7.61 -23.06
C GLU A 114 19.33 7.98 -22.34
N MET A 115 19.30 8.14 -21.03
CA MET A 115 20.49 8.47 -20.26
C MET A 115 21.37 7.25 -20.00
N PRO A 116 22.72 7.40 -19.92
CA PRO A 116 23.61 6.34 -19.44
C PRO A 116 23.18 5.83 -18.05
N LEU A 117 23.21 4.53 -17.84
CA LEU A 117 22.71 3.91 -16.61
C LEU A 117 23.42 4.45 -15.37
N ARG A 118 24.75 4.67 -15.42
CA ARG A 118 25.50 5.26 -14.30
C ARG A 118 24.95 6.63 -13.91
N MET A 119 24.67 7.49 -14.87
CA MET A 119 24.12 8.82 -14.61
C MET A 119 22.71 8.75 -14.03
N VAL A 120 21.89 7.81 -14.50
CA VAL A 120 20.56 7.54 -13.90
C VAL A 120 20.72 7.06 -12.45
N ALA A 121 21.62 6.12 -12.20
CA ALA A 121 21.85 5.57 -10.86
C ALA A 121 22.34 6.67 -9.89
N GLU A 122 23.23 7.56 -10.29
CA GLU A 122 23.67 8.71 -9.49
C GLU A 122 22.50 9.66 -9.15
N ARG A 123 21.60 9.92 -10.11
CA ARG A 123 20.35 10.68 -9.82
C ARG A 123 19.43 9.97 -8.85
N LEU A 124 19.29 8.65 -8.99
CA LEU A 124 18.47 7.86 -8.08
C LEU A 124 19.03 7.86 -6.64
N VAL A 125 20.37 7.86 -6.49
CA VAL A 125 21.02 8.03 -5.17
C VAL A 125 20.58 9.35 -4.54
N MET A 126 20.69 10.47 -5.26
CA MET A 126 20.29 11.79 -4.73
C MET A 126 18.79 11.84 -4.38
N VAL A 127 17.93 11.32 -5.24
CA VAL A 127 16.49 11.25 -4.98
C VAL A 127 16.22 10.40 -3.74
N PHE A 128 16.83 9.21 -3.65
CA PHE A 128 16.66 8.35 -2.51
C PHE A 128 17.13 9.00 -1.19
N ALA A 129 18.31 9.61 -1.19
CA ALA A 129 18.87 10.27 -0.03
C ALA A 129 17.95 11.41 0.47
N ARG A 130 17.42 12.23 -0.44
CA ARG A 130 16.57 13.38 -0.10
C ARG A 130 15.13 13.00 0.20
N GLU A 131 14.50 12.26 -0.71
CA GLU A 131 13.05 12.04 -0.69
C GLU A 131 12.65 10.81 0.15
N VAL A 132 13.54 9.86 0.31
CA VAL A 132 13.25 8.64 1.09
C VAL A 132 14.00 8.69 2.41
N PHE A 133 15.33 8.66 2.37
CA PHE A 133 16.15 8.51 3.56
C PHE A 133 16.11 9.74 4.47
N GLY A 134 16.13 10.95 3.91
CA GLY A 134 16.06 12.24 4.61
C GLY A 134 14.66 12.57 5.18
N THR A 135 13.67 11.74 4.97
CA THR A 135 12.28 11.95 5.39
C THR A 135 11.76 10.77 6.21
N HIS A 136 10.55 10.88 6.73
CA HIS A 136 9.86 9.78 7.44
C HIS A 136 9.47 8.60 6.52
N ARG A 137 9.64 8.71 5.19
CA ARG A 137 9.39 7.59 4.25
C ARG A 137 10.27 6.38 4.54
N LYS A 138 11.52 6.59 4.99
CA LYS A 138 12.37 5.49 5.46
C LYS A 138 11.73 4.69 6.59
N ASP A 139 10.97 5.37 7.48
CA ASP A 139 10.32 4.72 8.62
C ASP A 139 9.14 3.87 8.17
N VAL A 140 8.40 4.30 7.13
CA VAL A 140 7.36 3.49 6.48
C VAL A 140 7.96 2.23 5.87
N ILE A 141 9.06 2.36 5.12
CA ILE A 141 9.74 1.20 4.52
C ILE A 141 10.27 0.26 5.61
N ARG A 142 10.90 0.81 6.64
CA ARG A 142 11.41 0.02 7.78
C ARG A 142 10.29 -0.76 8.46
N LEU A 143 9.14 -0.13 8.70
CA LEU A 143 7.97 -0.77 9.29
C LEU A 143 7.49 -1.96 8.44
N ILE A 144 7.47 -1.80 7.11
CA ILE A 144 7.12 -2.91 6.20
C ILE A 144 8.14 -4.04 6.28
N LEU A 145 9.44 -3.73 6.31
CA LEU A 145 10.50 -4.73 6.39
C LEU A 145 10.44 -5.53 7.70
N THR A 146 10.04 -4.91 8.80
CA THR A 146 9.97 -5.56 10.11
C THR A 146 8.66 -6.32 10.34
N GLU A 147 7.54 -5.84 9.79
CA GLU A 147 6.22 -6.40 10.06
C GLU A 147 5.68 -7.27 8.90
N GLY A 148 6.18 -7.07 7.68
CA GLY A 148 5.63 -7.72 6.48
C GLY A 148 5.65 -9.25 6.51
N ALA A 149 6.66 -9.86 7.15
CA ALA A 149 6.70 -11.31 7.31
C ALA A 149 5.60 -11.85 8.23
N ARG A 150 5.14 -11.06 9.20
CA ARG A 150 4.06 -11.41 10.14
C ARG A 150 2.68 -11.08 9.58
N PHE A 151 2.61 -10.10 8.68
CA PHE A 151 1.37 -9.61 8.07
C PHE A 151 1.47 -9.65 6.55
N PRO A 152 1.26 -10.82 5.92
CA PRO A 152 1.43 -11.01 4.47
C PRO A 152 0.63 -10.03 3.62
N ALA A 153 -0.56 -9.62 4.04
CA ALA A 153 -1.39 -8.65 3.33
C ALA A 153 -0.70 -7.28 3.20
N ILE A 154 0.08 -6.86 4.21
CA ILE A 154 0.90 -5.63 4.16
C ILE A 154 2.02 -5.78 3.13
N ALA A 155 2.73 -6.91 3.15
CA ALA A 155 3.82 -7.17 2.22
C ALA A 155 3.31 -7.27 0.77
N GLU A 156 2.19 -7.95 0.54
CA GLU A 156 1.55 -8.06 -0.76
C GLU A 156 1.12 -6.69 -1.30
N PHE A 157 0.47 -5.89 -0.45
CA PHE A 157 0.07 -4.55 -0.81
C PHE A 157 1.27 -3.69 -1.21
N TYR A 158 2.33 -3.67 -0.38
CA TYR A 158 3.55 -2.92 -0.67
C TYR A 158 4.24 -3.41 -1.95
N TYR A 159 4.30 -4.73 -2.16
CA TYR A 159 4.84 -5.31 -3.39
C TYR A 159 4.09 -4.79 -4.61
N ARG A 160 2.77 -4.81 -4.60
CA ARG A 160 1.94 -4.37 -5.71
C ARG A 160 2.02 -2.87 -5.97
N GLU A 161 1.92 -2.05 -4.92
CA GLU A 161 1.83 -0.59 -5.06
C GLU A 161 3.19 0.10 -5.26
N VAL A 162 4.27 -0.51 -4.77
CA VAL A 162 5.60 0.11 -4.78
C VAL A 162 6.62 -0.77 -5.48
N VAL A 163 6.89 -1.97 -4.96
CA VAL A 163 8.04 -2.77 -5.39
C VAL A 163 7.93 -3.16 -6.86
N SER A 164 6.79 -3.69 -7.30
CA SER A 164 6.58 -4.13 -8.69
C SER A 164 6.76 -2.99 -9.69
N ARG A 165 6.31 -1.78 -9.34
CA ARG A 165 6.42 -0.58 -10.17
C ARG A 165 7.88 -0.11 -10.26
N VAL A 166 8.58 -0.03 -9.13
CA VAL A 166 10.01 0.30 -9.10
C VAL A 166 10.80 -0.74 -9.88
N MET A 167 10.56 -2.03 -9.66
CA MET A 167 11.26 -3.10 -10.39
C MET A 167 11.04 -3.04 -11.89
N LYS A 168 9.84 -2.68 -12.36
CA LYS A 168 9.57 -2.49 -13.78
C LYS A 168 10.47 -1.41 -14.40
N VAL A 169 10.64 -0.29 -13.71
CA VAL A 169 11.53 0.79 -14.18
C VAL A 169 12.99 0.35 -14.17
N LEU A 170 13.46 -0.24 -13.07
CA LEU A 170 14.85 -0.69 -12.93
C LEU A 170 15.22 -1.80 -13.92
N SER A 171 14.33 -2.77 -14.15
CA SER A 171 14.52 -3.82 -15.15
C SER A 171 14.64 -3.24 -16.56
N GLY A 172 13.76 -2.28 -16.91
CA GLY A 172 13.83 -1.62 -18.22
C GLY A 172 15.11 -0.82 -18.41
N LEU A 173 15.60 -0.16 -17.36
CA LEU A 173 16.89 0.56 -17.40
C LEU A 173 18.07 -0.39 -17.57
N ALA A 174 18.11 -1.46 -16.78
CA ALA A 174 19.18 -2.46 -16.84
C ALA A 174 19.25 -3.16 -18.21
N GLN A 175 18.09 -3.53 -18.76
CA GLN A 175 17.99 -4.15 -20.09
C GLN A 175 18.56 -3.24 -21.18
N ARG A 176 18.11 -1.98 -21.24
CA ARG A 176 18.60 -1.00 -22.24
C ARG A 176 20.09 -0.72 -22.09
N ALA A 177 20.58 -0.61 -20.86
CA ALA A 177 22.00 -0.40 -20.61
C ALA A 177 22.87 -1.57 -21.05
N PHE A 178 22.39 -2.81 -20.86
CA PHE A 178 23.05 -4.01 -21.34
C PHE A 178 23.10 -4.04 -22.86
N GLU A 179 22.00 -3.76 -23.55
CA GLU A 179 21.91 -3.67 -25.01
C GLU A 179 22.84 -2.60 -25.59
N ARG A 180 23.09 -1.50 -24.85
CA ARG A 180 24.05 -0.45 -25.24
C ARG A 180 25.49 -0.74 -24.87
N GLY A 181 25.79 -1.90 -24.26
CA GLY A 181 27.12 -2.27 -23.82
C GLY A 181 27.66 -1.45 -22.64
N GLU A 182 26.79 -0.83 -21.85
CA GLU A 182 27.19 -0.06 -20.67
C GLU A 182 27.51 -0.95 -19.46
N LEU A 183 27.03 -2.19 -19.47
CA LEU A 183 27.22 -3.18 -18.40
C LEU A 183 28.22 -4.25 -18.80
N PRO A 184 29.14 -4.68 -17.90
CA PRO A 184 30.14 -5.69 -18.18
C PRO A 184 29.53 -7.11 -18.32
N ASN A 185 28.36 -7.33 -17.75
CA ASN A 185 27.63 -8.59 -17.76
C ASN A 185 26.13 -8.38 -17.53
N ASP A 186 25.36 -9.49 -17.55
CA ASP A 186 23.90 -9.48 -17.44
C ASP A 186 23.39 -9.49 -15.98
N ALA A 187 24.24 -9.30 -14.98
CA ALA A 187 23.83 -9.44 -13.56
C ALA A 187 22.69 -8.48 -13.18
N LEU A 188 22.74 -7.22 -13.61
CA LEU A 188 21.67 -6.25 -13.32
C LEU A 188 20.39 -6.52 -14.13
N VAL A 189 20.49 -7.18 -15.28
CA VAL A 189 19.31 -7.63 -16.04
C VAL A 189 18.60 -8.74 -15.32
N ARG A 190 19.35 -9.75 -14.85
CA ARG A 190 18.79 -10.88 -14.10
C ARG A 190 18.32 -10.50 -12.70
N PHE A 191 18.99 -9.57 -12.06
CA PHE A 191 18.75 -9.15 -10.68
C PHE A 191 18.68 -7.62 -10.55
N PRO A 192 17.63 -6.96 -11.09
CA PRO A 192 17.49 -5.50 -11.02
C PRO A 192 17.39 -4.99 -9.57
N GLN A 193 17.08 -5.87 -8.60
CA GLN A 193 17.09 -5.58 -7.17
C GLN A 193 18.44 -5.08 -6.68
N LEU A 194 19.54 -5.46 -7.33
CA LEU A 194 20.87 -5.00 -6.99
C LEU A 194 21.00 -3.47 -7.08
N LEU A 195 20.29 -2.81 -8.01
CA LEU A 195 20.27 -1.35 -8.08
C LEU A 195 19.64 -0.68 -6.85
N GLY A 196 18.68 -1.33 -6.20
CA GLY A 196 18.01 -0.84 -5.00
C GLY A 196 18.61 -1.34 -3.68
N ALA A 197 19.46 -2.37 -3.73
CA ALA A 197 19.98 -3.05 -2.54
C ALA A 197 20.67 -2.12 -1.53
N PRO A 198 21.55 -1.19 -1.93
CA PRO A 198 22.23 -0.31 -0.99
C PRO A 198 21.27 0.59 -0.22
N GLY A 199 20.18 1.02 -0.85
CA GLY A 199 19.13 1.81 -0.17
C GLY A 199 18.44 1.03 0.94
N ILE A 200 18.13 -0.24 0.71
CA ILE A 200 17.54 -1.12 1.74
C ILE A 200 18.54 -1.37 2.87
N VAL A 201 19.80 -1.64 2.53
CA VAL A 201 20.87 -1.79 3.53
C VAL A 201 21.00 -0.52 4.39
N ALA A 202 20.99 0.66 3.79
CA ALA A 202 21.05 1.94 4.49
C ALA A 202 19.88 2.12 5.48
N ILE A 203 18.65 1.80 5.07
CA ILE A 203 17.45 1.88 5.93
C ILE A 203 17.58 0.93 7.13
N ILE A 204 17.98 -0.32 6.89
CA ILE A 204 18.15 -1.31 7.95
C ILE A 204 19.27 -0.88 8.90
N TRP A 205 20.42 -0.51 8.34
CA TRP A 205 21.59 -0.08 9.12
C TRP A 205 21.27 1.09 10.04
N SER A 206 20.67 2.15 9.47
CA SER A 206 20.31 3.33 10.25
C SER A 206 19.31 3.01 11.36
N GLY A 207 18.36 2.13 11.09
CA GLY A 207 17.36 1.73 12.08
C GLY A 207 17.93 0.93 13.26
N LEU A 208 19.02 0.19 13.03
CA LEU A 208 19.59 -0.71 14.04
C LEU A 208 20.88 -0.18 14.68
N PHE A 209 21.74 0.49 13.88
CA PHE A 209 23.13 0.69 14.26
C PHE A 209 23.59 2.16 14.29
N ASP A 210 22.75 3.13 13.91
CA ASP A 210 23.13 4.57 13.80
C ASP A 210 23.75 5.13 15.09
N ARG A 211 23.34 4.62 16.25
CA ARG A 211 23.89 5.07 17.53
C ARG A 211 25.34 4.64 17.78
N TRP A 212 25.83 3.62 17.05
CA TRP A 212 27.21 3.11 17.20
C TRP A 212 28.07 3.36 15.97
N ALA A 213 27.46 3.24 14.78
CA ALA A 213 28.17 3.31 13.51
C ALA A 213 27.27 3.95 12.45
N LYS A 214 27.24 5.29 12.44
CA LYS A 214 26.50 6.07 11.45
C LYS A 214 27.19 5.98 10.10
N ILE A 215 26.40 5.80 9.03
CA ILE A 215 26.89 5.87 7.65
C ILE A 215 26.37 7.15 6.96
N ASP A 216 27.19 7.74 6.13
CA ASP A 216 26.72 8.69 5.14
C ASP A 216 26.09 7.91 3.99
N VAL A 217 24.78 8.12 3.77
CA VAL A 217 23.99 7.30 2.84
C VAL A 217 24.35 7.63 1.40
N GLU A 218 24.62 8.90 1.08
CA GLU A 218 25.03 9.28 -0.27
C GLU A 218 26.38 8.67 -0.61
N ASP A 219 27.37 8.81 0.26
CA ASP A 219 28.70 8.27 0.05
C ASP A 219 28.69 6.75 -0.01
N PHE A 220 27.93 6.10 0.85
CA PHE A 220 27.73 4.65 0.83
C PHE A 220 27.15 4.15 -0.49
N MET A 221 26.11 4.81 -0.98
CA MET A 221 25.47 4.42 -2.23
C MET A 221 26.35 4.74 -3.45
N ARG A 222 27.10 5.85 -3.43
CA ARG A 222 28.07 6.19 -4.49
C ARG A 222 29.22 5.18 -4.54
N ALA A 223 29.77 4.81 -3.39
CA ALA A 223 30.80 3.76 -3.31
C ALA A 223 30.32 2.45 -3.92
N TYR A 224 29.04 2.09 -3.68
CA TYR A 224 28.44 0.92 -4.31
C TYR A 224 28.35 1.07 -5.85
N LEU A 225 27.97 2.24 -6.36
CA LEU A 225 27.94 2.48 -7.81
C LEU A 225 29.35 2.35 -8.43
N ASP A 226 30.37 2.82 -7.73
CA ASP A 226 31.76 2.68 -8.23
C ASP A 226 32.21 1.21 -8.29
N LEU A 227 31.71 0.35 -7.40
CA LEU A 227 31.93 -1.10 -7.51
C LEU A 227 31.20 -1.73 -8.68
N VAL A 228 29.93 -1.33 -8.91
CA VAL A 228 29.09 -1.89 -9.97
C VAL A 228 29.55 -1.48 -11.36
N PHE A 229 29.97 -0.22 -11.52
CA PHE A 229 30.35 0.37 -12.83
C PHE A 229 31.87 0.41 -13.05
N ARG A 230 32.63 -0.28 -12.20
CA ARG A 230 34.08 -0.40 -12.40
C ARG A 230 34.33 -1.15 -13.71
N ARG A 231 35.01 -0.51 -14.66
CA ARG A 231 35.59 -1.22 -15.81
C ARG A 231 36.87 -1.89 -15.33
N GLU A 232 37.00 -3.18 -15.61
CA GLU A 232 38.31 -3.83 -15.53
C GLU A 232 39.23 -3.13 -16.59
N SER A 233 40.35 -2.64 -16.13
CA SER A 233 41.38 -1.96 -16.97
C SER A 233 42.16 -3.02 -17.71
#